data_53a0d4c0f75e81d8da21e73a05e001c2
#
_entry.id   53a0d4c0f75e81d8da21e73a05e001c2
#
_cell.length_a   1.000
_cell.length_b   1.000
_cell.length_c   1.000
_cell.angle_alpha   90.00
_cell.angle_beta   90.00
_cell.angle_gamma   90.00
#
_symmetry.space_group_name_H-M   'P 1'
#
loop_
_entity.id
_entity.type
_entity.pdbx_description
1 polymer ?
#
loop_
_entity_poly.entity_id
_entity_poly.type
_entity_poly.pdbx_seq_one_letter_code
_entity_poly.pdbx_strand_id
1 'polypeptide(L)'
;MKKIICFVILIITSFGCEKDSMNEPQIDQTTQYSIPDSLNFSILDNNLKITIKNEGKIAIHYNVENSNKHIKISSSAGEIAVGNQNDMIVSINRDDLSKGKFYSKLYFNFNNKKDSIVIGVDNFIEQKVILNSDVIDAEYSKVKDQLVFVSEHPMQVNILKSGSETIQTIPLLYTPTCISISQDGETAVVGHDGHITYVNLNTKSIIKTYNVSCFAIDIVLGNNKWAYVFPKENQSTYIRCINMNLSTENENHDNVNQIYAGTKGKMDLSGKFIYGAANGVSPADIDKFDIQNGTAVKIYDSPYHGDYPFNGDFWFSEDGNRIFTRGRTVLRISETKSQDLIYNGTINATVPEGHGNIEWLDHSSKKNNLYLILSSGYYWPPTRISGIFIYDSTNLNFKSKLELEKFFVPNNENGVFYDAEPYFVFSNAEATSLFVITKAKGAGLAKEWAIQKIAI
;
A
#
# COMPACT_ATOMS: atom_id res chain seq x y z
N MET A 1 -99.38 10.86 -8.73
CA MET A 1 -100.37 11.89 -9.16
C MET A 1 -99.68 12.82 -10.16
N LYS A 2 -100.31 12.89 -11.34
CA LYS A 2 -100.40 14.06 -12.24
C LYS A 2 -99.12 14.77 -12.66
N LYS A 3 -98.80 15.12 -13.89
CA LYS A 3 -99.56 15.16 -15.13
C LYS A 3 -98.57 15.28 -16.30
N ILE A 4 -98.87 14.66 -17.37
CA ILE A 4 -98.41 14.82 -18.77
C ILE A 4 -98.70 16.24 -19.29
N ILE A 5 -97.75 16.88 -20.00
CA ILE A 5 -98.12 17.74 -21.13
C ILE A 5 -97.09 17.56 -22.24
N CYS A 6 -97.60 17.06 -23.39
CA CYS A 6 -96.95 17.07 -24.70
C CYS A 6 -97.05 18.49 -25.27
N PHE A 7 -95.97 18.92 -25.93
CA PHE A 7 -96.06 19.90 -27.04
C PHE A 7 -95.22 19.53 -28.22
N VAL A 8 -95.83 19.32 -29.32
CA VAL A 8 -95.33 19.08 -30.64
C VAL A 8 -95.23 20.42 -31.39
N ILE A 9 -94.11 20.76 -31.97
CA ILE A 9 -93.94 21.75 -33.04
C ILE A 9 -92.65 21.40 -33.79
N LEU A 10 -92.81 20.93 -34.89
CA LEU A 10 -92.73 21.38 -36.34
C LEU A 10 -91.29 21.62 -36.85
N ILE A 11 -90.94 20.79 -37.77
CA ILE A 11 -89.66 20.72 -38.53
C ILE A 11 -89.62 21.90 -39.52
N ILE A 12 -88.44 22.57 -39.53
CA ILE A 12 -87.97 23.33 -40.69
C ILE A 12 -86.61 22.81 -41.07
N THR A 13 -86.46 22.14 -42.16
CA THR A 13 -85.22 21.71 -42.77
C THR A 13 -84.58 22.89 -43.52
N SER A 14 -83.43 23.33 -43.10
CA SER A 14 -82.50 24.12 -43.89
C SER A 14 -81.25 23.26 -44.16
N PHE A 15 -81.06 22.92 -45.40
CA PHE A 15 -79.83 22.36 -45.91
C PHE A 15 -78.76 23.41 -45.87
N GLY A 16 -77.86 23.38 -44.83
CA GLY A 16 -76.62 24.09 -44.81
C GLY A 16 -75.50 23.14 -45.21
N CYS A 17 -74.80 23.47 -46.27
CA CYS A 17 -73.61 22.79 -46.74
C CYS A 17 -72.51 23.06 -45.72
N GLU A 18 -72.23 22.07 -44.82
CA GLU A 18 -71.04 22.10 -44.00
C GLU A 18 -69.80 21.76 -44.85
N LYS A 19 -68.88 22.72 -44.94
CA LYS A 19 -67.55 22.44 -45.39
C LYS A 19 -66.93 21.56 -44.30
N ASP A 20 -66.63 20.31 -44.59
CA ASP A 20 -65.70 19.48 -43.83
C ASP A 20 -64.37 20.20 -43.80
N SER A 21 -64.05 20.89 -42.68
CA SER A 21 -62.69 21.23 -42.33
C SER A 21 -62.01 19.92 -41.97
N MET A 22 -61.26 19.36 -42.90
CA MET A 22 -60.29 18.32 -42.54
C MET A 22 -59.40 18.91 -41.46
N ASN A 23 -59.57 18.48 -40.19
CA ASN A 23 -58.57 18.68 -39.15
C ASN A 23 -57.33 17.97 -39.65
N GLU A 24 -56.32 18.70 -40.11
CA GLU A 24 -55.01 18.17 -40.30
C GLU A 24 -54.59 17.62 -38.91
N PRO A 25 -54.07 16.40 -38.81
CA PRO A 25 -53.63 15.85 -37.57
C PRO A 25 -52.56 16.79 -37.01
N GLN A 26 -52.81 17.40 -35.84
CA GLN A 26 -51.79 18.18 -35.15
C GLN A 26 -50.61 17.22 -34.87
N ILE A 27 -49.51 17.44 -35.59
CA ILE A 27 -48.29 16.71 -35.37
C ILE A 27 -47.83 17.14 -33.98
N ASP A 28 -47.69 16.19 -33.05
CA ASP A 28 -47.11 16.41 -31.74
C ASP A 28 -45.69 16.94 -31.98
N GLN A 29 -45.47 18.24 -31.69
CA GLN A 29 -44.21 18.94 -31.91
C GLN A 29 -43.28 18.79 -30.71
N THR A 30 -43.54 17.86 -29.80
CA THR A 30 -42.67 17.65 -28.63
C THR A 30 -41.33 17.06 -29.07
N THR A 31 -40.26 17.68 -28.57
CA THR A 31 -38.89 17.15 -28.75
C THR A 31 -38.71 15.89 -27.92
N GLN A 32 -38.57 14.76 -28.60
CA GLN A 32 -38.33 13.44 -27.98
C GLN A 32 -36.97 12.92 -28.44
N TYR A 33 -36.11 12.61 -27.50
CA TYR A 33 -34.76 12.11 -27.76
C TYR A 33 -34.33 11.13 -26.66
N SER A 34 -33.30 10.36 -26.98
CA SER A 34 -32.61 9.49 -26.00
C SER A 34 -31.12 9.75 -26.04
N ILE A 35 -30.54 9.93 -24.84
CA ILE A 35 -29.11 10.03 -24.57
C ILE A 35 -28.79 9.20 -23.32
N PRO A 36 -27.57 8.71 -23.12
CA PRO A 36 -27.20 8.03 -21.89
C PRO A 36 -27.17 9.00 -20.68
N ASP A 37 -27.51 8.53 -19.50
CA ASP A 37 -27.45 9.32 -18.26
C ASP A 37 -26.00 9.66 -17.83
N SER A 38 -25.07 8.75 -18.14
CA SER A 38 -23.65 8.91 -17.81
C SER A 38 -22.74 8.27 -18.85
N LEU A 39 -21.49 8.75 -18.87
CA LEU A 39 -20.40 8.21 -19.65
C LEU A 39 -19.20 8.04 -18.72
N ASN A 40 -18.77 6.80 -18.50
CA ASN A 40 -17.71 6.50 -17.55
C ASN A 40 -16.45 6.01 -18.27
N PHE A 41 -15.38 6.78 -18.14
CA PHE A 41 -14.06 6.48 -18.66
C PHE A 41 -13.29 5.66 -17.63
N SER A 42 -12.95 4.43 -17.98
CA SER A 42 -11.95 3.67 -17.22
C SER A 42 -10.56 4.28 -17.42
N ILE A 43 -9.58 3.82 -16.65
CA ILE A 43 -8.19 4.27 -16.78
C ILE A 43 -7.60 4.06 -18.20
N LEU A 44 -8.13 3.11 -18.95
CA LEU A 44 -7.67 2.77 -20.30
C LEU A 44 -8.38 3.56 -21.40
N ASP A 45 -9.52 4.17 -21.10
CA ASP A 45 -10.35 4.85 -22.08
C ASP A 45 -9.90 6.31 -22.24
N ASN A 46 -9.49 6.68 -23.44
CA ASN A 46 -9.25 8.08 -23.80
C ASN A 46 -10.38 8.67 -24.63
N ASN A 47 -11.18 7.84 -25.30
CA ASN A 47 -12.27 8.24 -26.16
C ASN A 47 -13.46 7.30 -25.98
N LEU A 48 -14.62 7.86 -25.71
CA LEU A 48 -15.89 7.13 -25.68
C LEU A 48 -16.93 7.82 -26.58
N LYS A 49 -17.94 7.07 -26.96
CA LYS A 49 -19.00 7.54 -27.88
C LYS A 49 -20.30 7.78 -27.13
N ILE A 50 -20.95 8.93 -27.39
CA ILE A 50 -22.33 9.22 -27.05
C ILE A 50 -23.16 9.09 -28.33
N THR A 51 -24.23 8.32 -28.27
CA THR A 51 -25.23 8.26 -29.35
C THR A 51 -26.45 9.07 -28.94
N ILE A 52 -26.80 10.07 -29.74
CA ILE A 52 -28.02 10.90 -29.58
C ILE A 52 -29.04 10.42 -30.60
N LYS A 53 -30.20 9.95 -30.14
CA LYS A 53 -31.28 9.47 -31.05
C LYS A 53 -32.42 10.45 -31.03
N ASN A 54 -32.98 10.72 -32.20
CA ASN A 54 -34.23 11.43 -32.35
C ASN A 54 -35.42 10.43 -32.39
N GLU A 55 -36.15 10.39 -31.30
CA GLU A 55 -37.32 9.54 -31.12
C GLU A 55 -38.64 10.29 -31.37
N GLY A 56 -38.55 11.58 -31.71
CA GLY A 56 -39.68 12.48 -31.97
C GLY A 56 -40.11 12.49 -33.42
N LYS A 57 -41.06 13.38 -33.71
CA LYS A 57 -41.65 13.59 -35.05
C LYS A 57 -41.16 14.88 -35.73
N ILE A 58 -40.23 15.58 -35.13
CA ILE A 58 -39.59 16.78 -35.68
C ILE A 58 -38.07 16.63 -35.66
N ALA A 59 -37.37 17.37 -36.50
CA ALA A 59 -35.91 17.43 -36.45
C ALA A 59 -35.43 18.05 -35.12
N ILE A 60 -34.36 17.53 -34.61
CA ILE A 60 -33.73 18.03 -33.36
C ILE A 60 -32.48 18.79 -33.73
N HIS A 61 -32.43 20.09 -33.34
CA HIS A 61 -31.22 20.85 -33.32
C HIS A 61 -30.64 20.77 -31.89
N TYR A 62 -29.36 20.42 -31.75
CA TYR A 62 -28.72 20.37 -30.46
C TYR A 62 -27.45 21.22 -30.41
N ASN A 63 -27.16 21.74 -29.25
CA ASN A 63 -25.86 22.25 -28.91
C ASN A 63 -25.40 21.68 -27.56
N VAL A 64 -24.07 21.61 -27.36
CA VAL A 64 -23.44 21.05 -26.18
C VAL A 64 -22.49 22.06 -25.57
N GLU A 65 -22.71 22.36 -24.31
CA GLU A 65 -21.83 23.23 -23.51
C GLU A 65 -20.91 22.37 -22.65
N ASN A 66 -19.60 22.65 -22.76
CA ASN A 66 -18.55 22.04 -21.97
C ASN A 66 -17.62 23.11 -21.42
N SER A 67 -17.61 23.27 -20.12
CA SER A 67 -16.72 24.21 -19.42
C SER A 67 -15.42 23.56 -18.93
N ASN A 68 -15.26 22.25 -19.09
CA ASN A 68 -14.13 21.52 -18.54
C ASN A 68 -13.01 21.39 -19.56
N LYS A 69 -11.83 21.93 -19.24
CA LYS A 69 -10.64 21.91 -20.12
C LYS A 69 -10.13 20.51 -20.44
N HIS A 70 -10.41 19.52 -19.59
CA HIS A 70 -9.96 18.14 -19.75
C HIS A 70 -10.87 17.30 -20.64
N ILE A 71 -12.07 17.81 -20.98
CA ILE A 71 -13.04 17.14 -21.83
C ILE A 71 -13.06 17.81 -23.20
N LYS A 72 -12.92 17.03 -24.27
CA LYS A 72 -13.09 17.46 -25.65
C LYS A 72 -14.22 16.69 -26.27
N ILE A 73 -15.02 17.34 -27.11
CA ILE A 73 -16.11 16.73 -27.89
C ILE A 73 -15.88 16.93 -29.39
N SER A 74 -16.22 15.93 -30.19
CA SER A 74 -15.99 15.97 -31.64
C SER A 74 -16.89 16.98 -32.38
N SER A 75 -18.05 17.30 -31.78
CA SER A 75 -18.99 18.29 -32.31
C SER A 75 -19.76 18.92 -31.17
N SER A 76 -19.84 20.24 -31.14
CA SER A 76 -20.61 21.00 -30.13
C SER A 76 -22.01 21.33 -30.56
N ALA A 77 -22.42 21.08 -31.81
CA ALA A 77 -23.76 21.33 -32.33
C ALA A 77 -24.05 20.44 -33.51
N GLY A 78 -25.34 20.22 -33.80
CA GLY A 78 -25.79 19.47 -34.97
C GLY A 78 -27.31 19.42 -35.10
N GLU A 79 -27.74 18.79 -36.18
CA GLU A 79 -29.15 18.49 -36.48
C GLU A 79 -29.33 16.98 -36.67
N ILE A 80 -30.43 16.43 -36.16
CA ILE A 80 -30.77 15.02 -36.25
C ILE A 80 -32.19 14.93 -36.85
N ALA A 81 -32.30 14.42 -38.07
CA ALA A 81 -33.57 14.20 -38.69
C ALA A 81 -34.42 13.15 -37.95
N VAL A 82 -35.72 13.17 -38.16
CA VAL A 82 -36.68 12.23 -37.55
C VAL A 82 -36.24 10.78 -37.77
N GLY A 83 -36.20 9.99 -36.70
CA GLY A 83 -35.82 8.57 -36.69
C GLY A 83 -34.33 8.29 -36.88
N ASN A 84 -33.50 9.32 -37.00
CA ASN A 84 -32.05 9.18 -37.13
C ASN A 84 -31.33 9.34 -35.80
N GLN A 85 -30.03 9.03 -35.80
CA GLN A 85 -29.12 9.23 -34.66
C GLN A 85 -27.85 9.95 -35.11
N ASN A 86 -27.18 10.59 -34.17
CA ASN A 86 -25.85 11.14 -34.34
C ASN A 86 -24.91 10.64 -33.25
N ASP A 87 -23.69 10.29 -33.65
CA ASP A 87 -22.65 9.82 -32.76
C ASP A 87 -21.64 10.95 -32.48
N MET A 88 -21.37 11.23 -31.20
CA MET A 88 -20.41 12.22 -30.76
C MET A 88 -19.32 11.52 -29.97
N ILE A 89 -18.07 11.78 -30.33
CA ILE A 89 -16.90 11.29 -29.53
C ILE A 89 -16.61 12.28 -28.45
N VAL A 90 -16.51 11.78 -27.22
CA VAL A 90 -16.00 12.49 -26.05
C VAL A 90 -14.59 11.98 -25.77
N SER A 91 -13.63 12.88 -25.68
CA SER A 91 -12.21 12.57 -25.42
C SER A 91 -11.78 13.19 -24.11
N ILE A 92 -10.94 12.47 -23.36
CA ILE A 92 -10.37 12.96 -22.09
C ILE A 92 -8.89 13.26 -22.30
N ASN A 93 -8.49 14.51 -21.97
CA ASN A 93 -7.09 14.85 -21.76
C ASN A 93 -6.75 14.63 -20.28
N ARG A 94 -5.89 13.68 -20.01
CA ARG A 94 -5.46 13.30 -18.64
C ARG A 94 -4.30 14.12 -18.12
N ASP A 95 -3.64 14.92 -18.98
CA ASP A 95 -2.56 15.81 -18.55
C ASP A 95 -3.10 16.80 -17.50
N ASP A 96 -2.38 16.97 -16.42
CA ASP A 96 -2.75 17.83 -15.28
C ASP A 96 -4.05 17.43 -14.54
N LEU A 97 -4.65 16.28 -14.87
CA LEU A 97 -5.82 15.80 -14.14
C LEU A 97 -5.35 15.21 -12.79
N SER A 98 -6.01 15.59 -11.71
CA SER A 98 -5.74 15.04 -10.38
C SER A 98 -5.93 13.52 -10.35
N LYS A 99 -5.13 12.82 -9.51
CA LYS A 99 -5.33 11.39 -9.28
C LYS A 99 -6.69 11.10 -8.64
N GLY A 100 -7.26 9.95 -8.99
CA GLY A 100 -8.49 9.45 -8.42
C GLY A 100 -9.66 9.55 -9.39
N LYS A 101 -10.88 9.65 -8.85
CA LYS A 101 -12.11 9.80 -9.63
C LYS A 101 -12.44 11.26 -9.85
N PHE A 102 -12.70 11.59 -11.08
CA PHE A 102 -13.10 12.93 -11.49
C PHE A 102 -14.52 12.87 -12.07
N TYR A 103 -15.34 13.88 -11.79
CA TYR A 103 -16.68 14.00 -12.32
C TYR A 103 -16.88 15.37 -12.94
N SER A 104 -17.57 15.40 -14.09
CA SER A 104 -17.98 16.60 -14.79
C SER A 104 -19.34 16.39 -15.44
N LYS A 105 -19.91 17.43 -16.07
CA LYS A 105 -21.16 17.33 -16.85
C LYS A 105 -20.99 17.96 -18.21
N LEU A 106 -21.57 17.31 -19.22
CA LEU A 106 -21.87 17.92 -20.50
C LEU A 106 -23.34 18.35 -20.49
N TYR A 107 -23.59 19.60 -20.82
CA TYR A 107 -24.95 20.15 -20.87
C TYR A 107 -25.41 20.21 -22.31
N PHE A 108 -26.58 19.64 -22.59
CA PHE A 108 -27.23 19.61 -23.91
C PHE A 108 -28.42 20.53 -23.92
N ASN A 109 -28.59 21.21 -25.03
CA ASN A 109 -29.81 21.94 -25.33
C ASN A 109 -30.40 21.41 -26.62
N PHE A 110 -31.57 20.76 -26.53
CA PHE A 110 -32.29 20.11 -27.66
C PHE A 110 -33.50 20.98 -27.97
N ASN A 111 -33.48 21.74 -29.09
CA ASN A 111 -34.53 22.72 -29.50
C ASN A 111 -34.91 23.68 -28.36
N ASN A 112 -35.01 23.62 -27.25
CA ASN A 112 -35.29 24.43 -26.07
C ASN A 112 -35.38 23.59 -24.77
N LYS A 113 -35.18 22.26 -24.91
CA LYS A 113 -35.16 21.35 -23.77
C LYS A 113 -33.72 21.10 -23.33
N LYS A 114 -33.45 21.37 -22.06
CA LYS A 114 -32.11 21.16 -21.45
C LYS A 114 -32.00 19.79 -20.84
N ASP A 115 -30.82 19.19 -20.99
CA ASP A 115 -30.46 17.91 -20.38
C ASP A 115 -28.96 17.86 -20.07
N SER A 116 -28.47 16.83 -19.38
CA SER A 116 -27.05 16.69 -19.09
C SER A 116 -26.63 15.23 -18.98
N ILE A 117 -25.37 14.94 -19.34
CA ILE A 117 -24.72 13.67 -19.17
C ILE A 117 -23.62 13.83 -18.11
N VAL A 118 -23.58 12.95 -17.13
CA VAL A 118 -22.47 12.90 -16.15
C VAL A 118 -21.29 12.19 -16.80
N ILE A 119 -20.14 12.86 -16.79
CA ILE A 119 -18.87 12.29 -17.24
C ILE A 119 -18.09 11.86 -15.99
N GLY A 120 -17.91 10.56 -15.81
CA GLY A 120 -17.03 9.99 -14.80
C GLY A 120 -15.70 9.61 -15.44
N VAL A 121 -14.58 9.95 -14.80
CA VAL A 121 -13.23 9.61 -15.28
C VAL A 121 -12.42 9.02 -14.14
N ASP A 122 -11.97 7.79 -14.32
CA ASP A 122 -10.94 7.20 -13.45
C ASP A 122 -9.58 7.65 -13.97
N ASN A 123 -8.93 8.58 -13.22
CA ASN A 123 -7.60 9.07 -13.52
C ASN A 123 -6.60 8.53 -12.51
N PHE A 124 -5.96 7.43 -12.87
CA PHE A 124 -5.02 6.73 -12.01
C PHE A 124 -3.66 6.67 -12.70
N ILE A 125 -2.71 7.49 -12.23
CA ILE A 125 -1.32 7.39 -12.69
C ILE A 125 -0.62 6.48 -11.70
N GLU A 126 -0.20 5.29 -12.17
CA GLU A 126 0.58 4.36 -11.37
C GLU A 126 1.93 4.99 -11.04
N GLN A 127 2.17 5.30 -9.75
CA GLN A 127 3.43 5.89 -9.27
C GLN A 127 4.28 4.87 -8.51
N LYS A 128 3.73 3.69 -8.24
CA LYS A 128 4.47 2.61 -7.60
C LYS A 128 5.32 1.85 -8.61
N VAL A 129 6.45 1.37 -8.17
CA VAL A 129 7.30 0.46 -8.93
C VAL A 129 6.81 -0.96 -8.70
N ILE A 130 6.18 -1.57 -9.72
CA ILE A 130 5.77 -2.97 -9.65
C ILE A 130 7.01 -3.85 -9.66
N LEU A 131 7.08 -4.78 -8.70
CA LEU A 131 8.16 -5.75 -8.59
C LEU A 131 7.88 -7.00 -9.43
N ASN A 132 8.93 -7.53 -10.05
CA ASN A 132 8.91 -8.85 -10.70
C ASN A 132 9.30 -9.98 -9.73
N SER A 133 9.23 -9.71 -8.43
CA SER A 133 9.63 -10.61 -7.37
C SER A 133 8.67 -10.45 -6.19
N ASP A 134 8.59 -11.48 -5.35
CA ASP A 134 8.08 -11.35 -4.00
C ASP A 134 9.08 -10.60 -3.10
N VAL A 135 8.69 -10.35 -1.85
CA VAL A 135 9.58 -9.78 -0.84
C VAL A 135 9.46 -10.60 0.43
N ILE A 136 10.58 -11.13 0.89
CA ILE A 136 10.68 -11.96 2.10
C ILE A 136 11.06 -11.10 3.30
N ASP A 137 12.10 -10.27 3.15
CA ASP A 137 12.60 -9.40 4.22
C ASP A 137 13.28 -8.16 3.60
N ALA A 138 13.35 -7.06 4.36
CA ALA A 138 13.88 -5.80 3.88
C ALA A 138 14.52 -4.97 5.00
N GLU A 139 15.59 -4.26 4.65
CA GLU A 139 16.23 -3.26 5.49
C GLU A 139 16.58 -1.99 4.70
N TYR A 140 16.77 -0.88 5.38
CA TYR A 140 17.15 0.40 4.79
C TYR A 140 18.45 0.94 5.38
N SER A 141 19.45 1.14 4.52
CA SER A 141 20.68 1.83 4.92
C SER A 141 20.51 3.34 4.79
N LYS A 142 20.39 4.06 5.90
CA LYS A 142 20.38 5.54 5.92
C LYS A 142 21.72 6.12 5.44
N VAL A 143 22.84 5.44 5.71
CA VAL A 143 24.20 5.88 5.32
C VAL A 143 24.38 5.88 3.80
N LYS A 144 23.87 4.87 3.11
CA LYS A 144 23.96 4.75 1.65
C LYS A 144 22.68 5.23 0.94
N ASP A 145 21.65 5.61 1.70
CA ASP A 145 20.34 6.02 1.22
C ASP A 145 19.75 5.01 0.23
N GLN A 146 19.71 3.75 0.64
CA GLN A 146 19.26 2.63 -0.20
C GLN A 146 18.41 1.62 0.55
N LEU A 147 17.35 1.15 -0.11
CA LEU A 147 16.53 0.02 0.29
C LEU A 147 17.18 -1.26 -0.22
N VAL A 148 17.32 -2.26 0.66
CA VAL A 148 17.80 -3.61 0.30
C VAL A 148 16.78 -4.62 0.77
N PHE A 149 16.38 -5.52 -0.11
CA PHE A 149 15.42 -6.57 0.22
C PHE A 149 15.75 -7.89 -0.47
N VAL A 150 15.30 -8.98 0.10
CA VAL A 150 15.49 -10.32 -0.46
C VAL A 150 14.17 -10.89 -0.97
N SER A 151 14.27 -11.68 -2.04
CA SER A 151 13.14 -12.35 -2.69
C SER A 151 13.43 -13.81 -2.96
N GLU A 152 12.37 -14.64 -2.98
CA GLU A 152 12.43 -16.05 -3.30
C GLU A 152 12.24 -16.32 -4.80
N HIS A 153 11.37 -15.53 -5.47
CA HIS A 153 11.04 -15.71 -6.87
C HIS A 153 11.28 -14.40 -7.67
N PRO A 154 12.48 -14.22 -8.24
CA PRO A 154 13.70 -15.05 -8.18
C PRO A 154 14.47 -14.90 -6.85
N MET A 155 15.27 -15.92 -6.51
CA MET A 155 16.16 -15.88 -5.34
C MET A 155 17.28 -14.88 -5.55
N GLN A 156 17.19 -13.71 -4.89
CA GLN A 156 18.16 -12.63 -5.06
C GLN A 156 18.10 -11.60 -3.94
N VAL A 157 19.18 -10.85 -3.80
CA VAL A 157 19.20 -9.56 -3.09
C VAL A 157 18.86 -8.47 -4.10
N ASN A 158 17.97 -7.58 -3.71
CA ASN A 158 17.53 -6.44 -4.52
C ASN A 158 17.97 -5.14 -3.84
N ILE A 159 18.50 -4.19 -4.60
CA ILE A 159 19.05 -2.93 -4.10
C ILE A 159 18.42 -1.78 -4.88
N LEU A 160 17.74 -0.88 -4.18
CA LEU A 160 17.14 0.34 -4.75
C LEU A 160 17.70 1.57 -4.02
N LYS A 161 18.47 2.40 -4.72
CA LYS A 161 18.92 3.70 -4.21
C LYS A 161 17.77 4.70 -4.20
N SER A 162 17.73 5.57 -3.21
CA SER A 162 16.64 6.55 -3.01
C SER A 162 16.39 7.45 -4.24
N GLY A 163 17.43 7.82 -4.96
CA GLY A 163 17.35 8.65 -6.18
C GLY A 163 17.15 7.87 -7.49
N SER A 164 17.02 6.53 -7.44
CA SER A 164 16.96 5.68 -8.63
C SER A 164 15.57 5.03 -8.78
N GLU A 165 15.18 4.74 -10.00
CA GLU A 165 14.03 3.89 -10.33
C GLU A 165 14.48 2.46 -10.70
N THR A 166 15.78 2.23 -10.81
CA THR A 166 16.34 0.95 -11.23
C THR A 166 16.78 0.12 -10.03
N ILE A 167 16.21 -1.08 -9.90
CA ILE A 167 16.60 -2.07 -8.92
C ILE A 167 17.79 -2.86 -9.46
N GLN A 168 18.86 -2.92 -8.67
CA GLN A 168 20.04 -3.74 -8.94
C GLN A 168 19.92 -5.04 -8.17
N THR A 169 20.47 -6.15 -8.71
CA THR A 169 20.26 -7.47 -8.13
C THR A 169 21.56 -8.25 -7.95
N ILE A 170 21.60 -9.14 -6.95
CA ILE A 170 22.62 -10.14 -6.72
C ILE A 170 21.91 -11.50 -6.62
N PRO A 171 22.10 -12.41 -7.61
CA PRO A 171 21.48 -13.75 -7.54
C PRO A 171 21.99 -14.54 -6.33
N LEU A 172 21.10 -15.29 -5.70
CA LEU A 172 21.39 -16.18 -4.57
C LEU A 172 21.28 -17.65 -4.99
N LEU A 173 22.03 -18.52 -4.31
CA LEU A 173 22.00 -19.98 -4.55
C LEU A 173 20.92 -20.69 -3.75
N TYR A 174 20.51 -20.09 -2.62
CA TYR A 174 19.56 -20.66 -1.67
C TYR A 174 18.41 -19.71 -1.43
N THR A 175 17.24 -20.25 -1.10
CA THR A 175 16.06 -19.47 -0.73
C THR A 175 16.37 -18.58 0.48
N PRO A 176 16.26 -17.25 0.38
CA PRO A 176 16.49 -16.36 1.51
C PRO A 176 15.34 -16.40 2.51
N THR A 177 15.66 -16.21 3.78
CA THR A 177 14.69 -16.18 4.88
C THR A 177 14.71 -14.84 5.64
N CYS A 178 15.86 -14.18 5.67
CA CYS A 178 16.08 -12.89 6.33
C CYS A 178 17.32 -12.21 5.77
N ILE A 179 17.48 -10.91 6.08
CA ILE A 179 18.67 -10.12 5.68
C ILE A 179 19.07 -9.17 6.80
N SER A 180 20.37 -8.91 6.94
CA SER A 180 20.89 -7.81 7.76
C SER A 180 21.98 -7.07 7.01
N ILE A 181 21.90 -5.72 7.02
CA ILE A 181 22.87 -4.81 6.40
C ILE A 181 23.88 -4.37 7.43
N SER A 182 25.16 -4.25 7.04
CA SER A 182 26.18 -3.60 7.89
C SER A 182 25.82 -2.14 8.16
N GLN A 183 26.23 -1.61 9.32
CA GLN A 183 25.93 -0.21 9.68
C GLN A 183 26.48 0.81 8.68
N ASP A 184 27.59 0.51 7.98
CA ASP A 184 28.16 1.33 6.91
C ASP A 184 27.39 1.20 5.57
N GLY A 185 26.47 0.23 5.46
CA GLY A 185 25.66 -0.04 4.27
C GLY A 185 26.43 -0.65 3.10
N GLU A 186 27.64 -1.17 3.32
CA GLU A 186 28.50 -1.69 2.23
C GLU A 186 28.33 -3.18 1.99
N THR A 187 27.95 -3.91 3.02
CA THR A 187 27.78 -5.35 2.97
C THR A 187 26.44 -5.76 3.59
N ALA A 188 26.01 -6.98 3.30
CA ALA A 188 24.88 -7.60 3.96
C ALA A 188 25.12 -9.10 4.16
N VAL A 189 24.43 -9.68 5.11
CA VAL A 189 24.34 -11.12 5.30
C VAL A 189 22.90 -11.57 5.10
N VAL A 190 22.71 -12.64 4.32
CA VAL A 190 21.41 -13.24 4.03
C VAL A 190 21.33 -14.58 4.69
N GLY A 191 20.26 -14.82 5.47
CA GLY A 191 19.98 -16.10 6.10
C GLY A 191 19.23 -17.04 5.16
N HIS A 192 19.48 -18.36 5.30
CA HIS A 192 18.84 -19.45 4.57
C HIS A 192 18.58 -20.64 5.51
N ASP A 193 18.06 -21.72 4.97
CA ASP A 193 18.06 -23.00 5.65
C ASP A 193 19.46 -23.64 5.54
N GLY A 194 20.12 -23.82 6.67
CA GLY A 194 21.46 -24.44 6.75
C GLY A 194 22.63 -23.60 6.22
N HIS A 195 22.42 -22.36 5.79
CA HIS A 195 23.44 -21.49 5.20
C HIS A 195 23.24 -20.02 5.53
N ILE A 196 24.34 -19.24 5.41
CA ILE A 196 24.29 -17.78 5.31
C ILE A 196 25.14 -17.32 4.12
N THR A 197 24.70 -16.28 3.40
CA THR A 197 25.44 -15.68 2.28
C THR A 197 25.87 -14.28 2.61
N TYR A 198 27.20 -14.02 2.62
CA TYR A 198 27.76 -12.70 2.81
C TYR A 198 27.97 -12.04 1.45
N VAL A 199 27.43 -10.84 1.27
CA VAL A 199 27.42 -10.11 0.00
C VAL A 199 28.03 -8.72 0.12
N ASN A 200 28.64 -8.24 -0.95
CA ASN A 200 29.07 -6.85 -1.11
C ASN A 200 28.03 -6.10 -1.93
N LEU A 201 27.39 -5.10 -1.32
CA LEU A 201 26.33 -4.30 -1.94
C LEU A 201 26.86 -3.27 -2.93
N ASN A 202 28.12 -2.82 -2.78
CA ASN A 202 28.75 -1.87 -3.71
C ASN A 202 29.15 -2.55 -5.01
N THR A 203 29.87 -3.69 -4.93
CA THR A 203 30.29 -4.47 -6.09
C THR A 203 29.22 -5.38 -6.65
N LYS A 204 28.12 -5.59 -5.89
CA LYS A 204 26.99 -6.46 -6.24
C LYS A 204 27.42 -7.90 -6.48
N SER A 205 28.18 -8.44 -5.55
CA SER A 205 28.75 -9.77 -5.64
C SER A 205 28.66 -10.53 -4.33
N ILE A 206 28.55 -11.85 -4.42
CA ILE A 206 28.71 -12.74 -3.29
C ILE A 206 30.20 -12.74 -2.88
N ILE A 207 30.45 -12.47 -1.58
CA ILE A 207 31.78 -12.57 -1.02
C ILE A 207 32.04 -14.05 -0.65
N LYS A 208 31.13 -14.66 0.11
CA LYS A 208 31.24 -16.05 0.54
C LYS A 208 29.89 -16.56 1.08
N THR A 209 29.66 -17.87 0.95
CA THR A 209 28.59 -18.57 1.63
C THR A 209 29.21 -19.45 2.74
N TYR A 210 28.60 -19.46 3.92
CA TYR A 210 29.00 -20.24 5.07
C TYR A 210 27.90 -21.22 5.46
N ASN A 211 28.27 -22.40 5.95
CA ASN A 211 27.32 -23.33 6.55
C ASN A 211 26.91 -22.83 7.94
N VAL A 212 25.67 -23.06 8.33
CA VAL A 212 25.15 -22.83 9.67
C VAL A 212 24.25 -24.00 10.07
N SER A 213 24.29 -24.41 11.34
CA SER A 213 23.60 -25.62 11.81
C SER A 213 22.12 -25.42 12.11
N CYS A 214 21.45 -24.43 11.47
CA CYS A 214 20.04 -24.12 11.72
C CYS A 214 19.34 -23.51 10.51
N PHE A 215 18.01 -23.48 10.54
CA PHE A 215 17.19 -22.61 9.71
C PHE A 215 17.23 -21.19 10.29
N ALA A 216 17.77 -20.20 9.56
CA ALA A 216 17.82 -18.81 9.97
C ALA A 216 16.43 -18.18 9.88
N ILE A 217 15.84 -17.82 11.02
CA ILE A 217 14.58 -17.04 11.04
C ILE A 217 14.84 -15.53 11.14
N ASP A 218 16.02 -15.20 11.65
CA ASP A 218 16.51 -13.83 11.74
C ASP A 218 18.05 -13.84 11.78
N ILE A 219 18.66 -12.72 11.41
CA ILE A 219 20.12 -12.61 11.36
C ILE A 219 20.56 -11.17 11.67
N VAL A 220 21.71 -11.03 12.32
CA VAL A 220 22.33 -9.73 12.59
C VAL A 220 23.77 -9.74 12.09
N LEU A 221 24.14 -8.75 11.30
CA LEU A 221 25.52 -8.51 10.85
C LEU A 221 26.22 -7.54 11.82
N GLY A 222 27.16 -8.05 12.57
CA GLY A 222 27.94 -7.25 13.52
C GLY A 222 29.05 -6.43 12.86
N ASN A 223 29.41 -5.29 13.46
CA ASN A 223 30.51 -4.43 13.01
C ASN A 223 31.90 -5.13 13.08
N ASN A 224 31.99 -6.18 13.88
CA ASN A 224 33.15 -7.06 14.03
C ASN A 224 33.27 -8.10 12.90
N LYS A 225 32.39 -8.05 11.88
CA LYS A 225 32.23 -9.04 10.81
C LYS A 225 31.90 -10.44 11.32
N TRP A 226 31.07 -10.52 12.34
CA TRP A 226 30.40 -11.74 12.74
C TRP A 226 28.93 -11.70 12.30
N ALA A 227 28.41 -12.85 11.91
CA ALA A 227 26.98 -13.04 11.70
C ALA A 227 26.37 -13.75 12.90
N TYR A 228 25.30 -13.23 13.43
CA TYR A 228 24.53 -13.78 14.55
C TYR A 228 23.21 -14.29 14.03
N VAL A 229 23.07 -15.62 13.95
CA VAL A 229 21.90 -16.27 13.34
C VAL A 229 20.96 -16.76 14.43
N PHE A 230 19.70 -16.37 14.33
CA PHE A 230 18.62 -16.77 15.24
C PHE A 230 17.85 -17.94 14.65
N PRO A 231 17.88 -19.14 15.29
CA PRO A 231 17.26 -20.34 14.77
C PRO A 231 15.75 -20.37 14.89
N LYS A 232 15.12 -21.06 13.95
CA LYS A 232 13.70 -21.41 13.98
C LYS A 232 13.42 -22.64 14.85
N GLU A 233 14.37 -23.55 14.92
CA GLU A 233 14.19 -24.89 15.51
C GLU A 233 14.17 -24.85 17.03
N ASN A 234 13.31 -25.76 17.57
CA ASN A 234 13.21 -26.11 18.99
C ASN A 234 12.80 -24.97 19.93
N GLN A 235 12.32 -25.36 21.11
CA GLN A 235 11.86 -24.42 22.13
C GLN A 235 13.02 -23.68 22.79
N SER A 236 14.14 -24.35 23.01
CA SER A 236 15.37 -23.77 23.54
C SER A 236 16.52 -24.04 22.58
N THR A 237 17.27 -23.00 22.23
CA THR A 237 18.36 -23.07 21.26
C THR A 237 19.42 -22.00 21.61
N TYR A 238 20.40 -21.81 20.72
CA TYR A 238 21.47 -20.83 20.88
C TYR A 238 21.57 -19.93 19.66
N ILE A 239 22.02 -18.69 19.82
CA ILE A 239 22.43 -17.83 18.70
C ILE A 239 23.66 -18.50 18.07
N ARG A 240 23.60 -18.77 16.74
CA ARG A 240 24.74 -19.28 15.99
C ARG A 240 25.61 -18.10 15.57
N CYS A 241 26.85 -18.10 16.02
CA CYS A 241 27.80 -16.98 15.81
C CYS A 241 28.86 -17.42 14.81
N ILE A 242 28.90 -16.81 13.64
CA ILE A 242 29.81 -17.16 12.54
C ILE A 242 30.84 -16.05 12.39
N ASN A 243 32.11 -16.38 12.56
CA ASN A 243 33.21 -15.45 12.34
C ASN A 243 33.57 -15.37 10.85
N MET A 244 33.13 -14.31 10.18
CA MET A 244 33.34 -14.12 8.74
C MET A 244 34.72 -13.51 8.41
N ASN A 245 35.57 -13.21 9.42
CA ASN A 245 36.96 -12.81 9.19
C ASN A 245 37.88 -14.00 8.87
N LEU A 246 37.44 -15.22 9.19
CA LEU A 246 38.22 -16.43 9.00
C LEU A 246 37.95 -17.05 7.61
N SER A 247 38.99 -17.65 7.05
CA SER A 247 38.86 -18.42 5.80
C SER A 247 38.19 -19.79 6.02
N THR A 248 38.28 -20.34 7.22
CA THR A 248 37.64 -21.60 7.64
C THR A 248 36.32 -21.30 8.33
N GLU A 249 35.33 -22.16 8.08
CA GLU A 249 34.04 -22.08 8.76
C GLU A 249 34.22 -22.40 10.23
N ASN A 250 33.70 -21.53 11.09
CA ASN A 250 33.72 -21.72 12.53
C ASN A 250 32.42 -21.16 13.12
N GLU A 251 31.50 -22.08 13.43
CA GLU A 251 30.28 -21.76 14.14
C GLU A 251 30.53 -21.89 15.64
N ASN A 252 30.21 -20.82 16.37
CA ASN A 252 30.27 -20.76 17.83
C ASN A 252 28.91 -20.41 18.41
N HIS A 253 28.73 -20.64 19.70
CA HIS A 253 27.57 -20.19 20.47
C HIS A 253 27.95 -20.03 21.95
N ASP A 254 27.13 -19.32 22.70
CA ASP A 254 27.23 -19.30 24.15
C ASP A 254 26.76 -20.67 24.71
N ASN A 255 27.62 -21.35 25.44
CA ASN A 255 27.32 -22.66 26.02
C ASN A 255 26.49 -22.60 27.30
N VAL A 256 26.21 -21.41 27.82
CA VAL A 256 25.58 -21.22 29.13
C VAL A 256 24.14 -20.75 28.95
N ASN A 257 23.93 -19.73 28.12
CA ASN A 257 22.62 -19.09 28.00
C ASN A 257 21.91 -19.45 26.68
N GLN A 258 20.81 -20.16 26.82
CA GLN A 258 19.90 -20.47 25.71
C GLN A 258 18.99 -19.29 25.41
N ILE A 259 18.53 -19.24 24.17
CA ILE A 259 17.42 -18.39 23.73
C ILE A 259 16.21 -19.26 23.39
N TYR A 260 15.04 -18.64 23.28
CA TYR A 260 13.86 -19.32 22.78
C TYR A 260 13.77 -19.24 21.25
N ALA A 261 13.30 -20.31 20.62
CA ALA A 261 13.08 -20.34 19.19
C ALA A 261 12.13 -19.20 18.74
N GLY A 262 12.44 -18.59 17.62
CA GLY A 262 11.67 -17.44 17.12
C GLY A 262 12.08 -16.09 17.69
N THR A 263 13.13 -16.05 18.52
CA THR A 263 13.74 -14.78 18.97
C THR A 263 14.15 -13.94 17.77
N LYS A 264 13.73 -12.66 17.76
CA LYS A 264 14.15 -11.65 16.80
C LYS A 264 15.26 -10.80 17.40
N GLY A 265 16.35 -10.58 16.64
CA GLY A 265 17.52 -9.86 17.12
C GLY A 265 17.81 -8.59 16.33
N LYS A 266 18.26 -7.53 17.02
CA LYS A 266 18.76 -6.32 16.36
C LYS A 266 19.97 -5.77 17.11
N MET A 267 20.98 -5.30 16.37
CA MET A 267 22.18 -4.69 16.94
C MET A 267 21.90 -3.22 17.29
N ASP A 268 22.41 -2.78 18.43
CA ASP A 268 22.36 -1.37 18.83
C ASP A 268 23.31 -0.49 17.99
N LEU A 269 23.14 0.82 18.05
CA LEU A 269 23.99 1.75 17.28
C LEU A 269 25.46 1.73 17.68
N SER A 270 25.78 1.33 18.91
CA SER A 270 27.17 1.21 19.37
C SER A 270 27.91 0.03 18.71
N GLY A 271 27.17 -0.95 18.17
CA GLY A 271 27.71 -2.19 17.63
C GLY A 271 28.29 -3.12 18.68
N LYS A 272 28.05 -2.86 19.99
CA LYS A 272 28.55 -3.68 21.11
C LYS A 272 27.54 -4.71 21.57
N PHE A 273 26.24 -4.46 21.36
CA PHE A 273 25.17 -5.26 21.91
C PHE A 273 24.15 -5.64 20.86
N ILE A 274 23.58 -6.84 21.04
CA ILE A 274 22.35 -7.26 20.37
C ILE A 274 21.25 -7.29 21.42
N TYR A 275 20.08 -6.79 21.06
CA TYR A 275 18.84 -7.03 21.81
C TYR A 275 18.03 -8.10 21.12
N GLY A 276 17.34 -8.95 21.86
CA GLY A 276 16.56 -10.06 21.34
C GLY A 276 15.17 -10.13 21.96
N ALA A 277 14.13 -10.11 21.14
CA ALA A 277 12.76 -10.37 21.61
C ALA A 277 12.50 -11.87 21.69
N ALA A 278 12.32 -12.38 22.91
CA ALA A 278 12.12 -13.81 23.19
C ALA A 278 10.68 -14.24 22.87
N ASN A 279 10.45 -14.76 21.66
CA ASN A 279 9.10 -15.07 21.15
C ASN A 279 8.57 -16.47 21.50
N GLY A 280 9.44 -17.42 21.80
CA GLY A 280 9.06 -18.82 22.05
C GLY A 280 8.62 -19.10 23.49
N VAL A 281 8.42 -18.08 24.32
CA VAL A 281 8.10 -18.20 25.75
C VAL A 281 6.97 -17.24 26.12
N SER A 282 6.26 -17.56 27.20
CA SER A 282 5.24 -16.67 27.78
C SER A 282 5.44 -16.59 29.29
N PRO A 283 5.60 -15.37 29.85
CA PRO A 283 5.65 -14.10 29.13
C PRO A 283 6.91 -13.96 28.28
N ALA A 284 6.79 -13.23 27.15
CA ALA A 284 7.95 -12.84 26.33
C ALA A 284 8.77 -11.75 27.03
N ASP A 285 10.06 -11.70 26.74
CA ASP A 285 10.98 -10.71 27.31
C ASP A 285 11.91 -10.12 26.24
N ILE A 286 12.68 -9.08 26.60
CA ILE A 286 13.75 -8.52 25.77
C ILE A 286 15.08 -8.85 26.45
N ASP A 287 15.87 -9.68 25.80
CA ASP A 287 17.22 -10.07 26.22
C ASP A 287 18.26 -9.11 25.66
N LYS A 288 19.37 -8.90 26.40
CA LYS A 288 20.55 -8.16 25.92
C LYS A 288 21.76 -9.07 25.88
N PHE A 289 22.49 -9.04 24.76
CA PHE A 289 23.68 -9.85 24.50
C PHE A 289 24.88 -8.95 24.22
N ASP A 290 26.01 -9.24 24.85
CA ASP A 290 27.33 -8.63 24.54
C ASP A 290 27.94 -9.40 23.36
N ILE A 291 28.39 -8.67 22.32
CA ILE A 291 29.01 -9.23 21.13
C ILE A 291 30.44 -8.75 20.89
N GLN A 292 31.04 -7.99 21.83
CA GLN A 292 32.35 -7.37 21.67
C GLN A 292 33.47 -8.41 21.48
N ASN A 293 33.32 -9.59 22.05
CA ASN A 293 34.28 -10.69 21.94
C ASN A 293 33.90 -11.73 20.85
N GLY A 294 32.96 -11.41 19.97
CA GLY A 294 32.53 -12.26 18.88
C GLY A 294 31.31 -13.12 19.20
N THR A 295 31.38 -14.02 20.19
CA THR A 295 30.23 -14.82 20.60
C THR A 295 29.20 -13.94 21.32
N ALA A 296 27.92 -14.08 20.98
CA ALA A 296 26.83 -13.38 21.65
C ALA A 296 26.57 -13.98 23.03
N VAL A 297 26.89 -13.25 24.10
CA VAL A 297 26.73 -13.68 25.49
C VAL A 297 25.60 -12.90 26.14
N LYS A 298 24.56 -13.59 26.65
CA LYS A 298 23.48 -12.93 27.40
C LYS A 298 24.02 -12.29 28.68
N ILE A 299 23.72 -11.02 28.89
CA ILE A 299 24.16 -10.26 30.07
C ILE A 299 23.02 -9.96 31.05
N TYR A 300 21.83 -9.70 30.57
CA TYR A 300 20.56 -9.56 31.31
C TYR A 300 19.37 -9.48 30.36
N ASP A 301 18.19 -9.49 30.93
CA ASP A 301 16.90 -9.25 30.30
C ASP A 301 16.21 -8.02 30.90
N SER A 302 15.04 -7.67 30.37
CA SER A 302 14.25 -6.56 30.88
C SER A 302 13.80 -6.85 32.33
N PRO A 303 13.57 -5.81 33.16
CA PRO A 303 13.09 -6.01 34.54
C PRO A 303 11.58 -6.37 34.59
N TYR A 304 10.92 -6.57 33.45
CA TYR A 304 9.49 -6.77 33.36
C TYR A 304 9.17 -8.19 32.88
N HIS A 305 8.47 -8.97 33.71
CA HIS A 305 8.14 -10.36 33.42
C HIS A 305 6.64 -10.57 33.26
N GLY A 306 6.07 -10.03 32.15
CA GLY A 306 4.65 -10.09 31.85
C GLY A 306 3.88 -8.79 32.09
N ASP A 307 4.54 -7.75 32.59
CA ASP A 307 3.94 -6.42 32.74
C ASP A 307 3.58 -5.77 31.42
N TYR A 308 4.34 -6.09 30.36
CA TYR A 308 4.18 -5.55 29.02
C TYR A 308 4.28 -6.63 27.94
N PRO A 309 3.57 -6.47 26.78
CA PRO A 309 3.66 -7.41 25.68
C PRO A 309 4.94 -7.18 24.85
N PHE A 310 5.92 -8.08 24.98
CA PHE A 310 7.19 -8.04 24.25
C PHE A 310 7.29 -9.06 23.12
N ASN A 311 6.24 -9.82 22.83
CA ASN A 311 6.24 -10.79 21.76
C ASN A 311 6.21 -10.12 20.37
N GLY A 312 6.90 -10.70 19.42
CA GLY A 312 7.01 -10.22 18.05
C GLY A 312 8.35 -9.55 17.75
N ASP A 313 8.34 -8.65 16.80
CA ASP A 313 9.50 -7.86 16.42
C ASP A 313 9.59 -6.56 17.24
N PHE A 314 10.72 -5.85 17.11
CA PHE A 314 10.94 -4.56 17.72
C PHE A 314 11.85 -3.71 16.84
N TRP A 315 11.87 -2.40 17.08
CA TRP A 315 12.62 -1.42 16.28
C TRP A 315 13.33 -0.43 17.19
N PHE A 316 14.56 -0.06 16.83
CA PHE A 316 15.25 1.03 17.49
C PHE A 316 14.77 2.38 16.98
N SER A 317 14.80 3.40 17.85
CA SER A 317 14.80 4.78 17.39
C SER A 317 16.07 5.08 16.59
N GLU A 318 15.99 6.00 15.62
CA GLU A 318 17.13 6.40 14.78
C GLU A 318 18.32 6.92 15.57
N ASP A 319 18.08 7.47 16.77
CA ASP A 319 19.11 7.92 17.72
C ASP A 319 19.61 6.82 18.67
N GLY A 320 19.05 5.60 18.59
CA GLY A 320 19.42 4.44 19.40
C GLY A 320 19.01 4.49 20.87
N ASN A 321 18.24 5.49 21.29
CA ASN A 321 17.90 5.69 22.71
C ASN A 321 16.64 4.95 23.16
N ARG A 322 15.86 4.38 22.22
CA ARG A 322 14.61 3.68 22.52
C ARG A 322 14.43 2.43 21.67
N ILE A 323 13.70 1.46 22.25
CA ILE A 323 13.09 0.34 21.54
C ILE A 323 11.59 0.55 21.49
N PHE A 324 10.99 0.31 20.32
CA PHE A 324 9.57 0.24 20.09
C PHE A 324 9.20 -1.22 19.82
N THR A 325 8.34 -1.82 20.64
CA THR A 325 7.95 -3.22 20.50
C THR A 325 6.70 -3.39 19.64
N ARG A 326 6.52 -4.56 19.05
CA ARG A 326 5.29 -4.94 18.34
C ARG A 326 4.04 -4.72 19.20
N GLY A 327 4.14 -4.99 20.51
CA GLY A 327 3.09 -4.76 21.49
C GLY A 327 2.89 -3.31 21.92
N ARG A 328 3.53 -2.34 21.23
CA ARG A 328 3.40 -0.89 21.43
C ARG A 328 4.11 -0.33 22.66
N THR A 329 4.78 -1.15 23.44
CA THR A 329 5.60 -0.70 24.56
C THR A 329 6.86 -0.03 24.07
N VAL A 330 7.23 1.07 24.68
CA VAL A 330 8.48 1.79 24.42
C VAL A 330 9.39 1.61 25.59
N LEU A 331 10.64 1.18 25.33
CA LEU A 331 11.67 1.02 26.34
C LEU A 331 12.82 2.00 26.07
N ARG A 332 13.44 2.52 27.12
CA ARG A 332 14.67 3.30 27.02
C ARG A 332 15.86 2.36 26.88
N ILE A 333 16.83 2.75 26.08
CA ILE A 333 18.12 2.09 25.92
C ILE A 333 19.22 2.87 26.66
N SER A 334 20.09 2.16 27.34
CA SER A 334 21.24 2.74 28.09
C SER A 334 22.37 1.76 28.20
N GLU A 335 23.62 2.24 28.29
CA GLU A 335 24.76 1.42 28.67
C GLU A 335 24.73 1.08 30.18
N THR A 336 24.02 1.86 31.00
CA THR A 336 23.87 1.62 32.44
C THR A 336 22.71 0.67 32.70
N LYS A 337 22.97 -0.54 33.19
CA LYS A 337 21.97 -1.60 33.42
C LYS A 337 20.72 -1.12 34.17
N SER A 338 20.85 -0.31 35.22
CA SER A 338 19.69 0.18 36.00
C SER A 338 18.80 1.18 35.23
N GLN A 339 19.23 1.62 34.06
CA GLN A 339 18.51 2.57 33.20
C GLN A 339 18.19 1.99 31.83
N ASP A 340 18.68 0.78 31.55
CA ASP A 340 18.42 0.09 30.29
C ASP A 340 17.14 -0.73 30.37
N LEU A 341 16.45 -0.86 29.22
CA LEU A 341 15.19 -1.57 29.09
C LEU A 341 14.07 -1.07 30.04
N ILE A 342 14.16 0.18 30.50
CA ILE A 342 13.16 0.77 31.40
C ILE A 342 12.02 1.35 30.58
N TYR A 343 10.79 1.09 31.04
CA TYR A 343 9.55 1.60 30.42
C TYR A 343 9.62 3.11 30.16
N ASN A 344 9.31 3.49 28.93
CA ASN A 344 9.40 4.87 28.44
C ASN A 344 8.14 5.32 27.71
N GLY A 345 7.03 4.60 27.87
CA GLY A 345 5.74 4.94 27.30
C GLY A 345 5.08 3.83 26.51
N THR A 346 3.90 4.13 26.00
CA THR A 346 3.12 3.22 25.16
C THR A 346 2.56 3.99 23.96
N ILE A 347 2.72 3.44 22.74
CA ILE A 347 2.12 4.01 21.54
C ILE A 347 0.62 3.72 21.59
N ASN A 348 -0.20 4.77 21.60
CA ASN A 348 -1.65 4.63 21.66
C ASN A 348 -2.25 4.34 20.27
N ALA A 349 -1.90 3.16 19.73
CA ALA A 349 -2.38 2.71 18.42
C ALA A 349 -3.77 2.07 18.55
N THR A 350 -4.81 2.86 18.31
CA THR A 350 -6.18 2.38 18.21
C THR A 350 -6.50 1.97 16.77
N VAL A 351 -7.14 0.84 16.60
CA VAL A 351 -7.64 0.33 15.31
C VAL A 351 -9.13 0.00 15.45
N PRO A 352 -9.89 -0.08 14.33
CA PRO A 352 -11.34 -0.26 14.38
C PRO A 352 -11.83 -1.46 15.22
N GLU A 353 -11.04 -2.51 15.32
CA GLU A 353 -11.40 -3.76 16.02
C GLU A 353 -10.63 -3.96 17.34
N GLY A 354 -10.29 -2.87 18.03
CA GLY A 354 -9.62 -2.92 19.33
C GLY A 354 -8.17 -2.45 19.29
N HIS A 355 -7.25 -3.19 19.96
CA HIS A 355 -5.85 -2.81 20.00
C HIS A 355 -5.08 -3.40 18.82
N GLY A 356 -4.48 -2.52 18.00
CA GLY A 356 -3.59 -2.93 16.91
C GLY A 356 -2.23 -3.36 17.40
N ASN A 357 -1.62 -4.31 16.67
CA ASN A 357 -0.19 -4.58 16.79
C ASN A 357 0.58 -3.77 15.75
N ILE A 358 1.84 -3.48 16.06
CA ILE A 358 2.77 -2.88 15.10
C ILE A 358 3.40 -4.01 14.30
N GLU A 359 3.15 -4.03 12.99
CA GLU A 359 3.74 -5.04 12.09
C GLU A 359 5.05 -4.56 11.46
N TRP A 360 5.25 -3.24 11.41
CA TRP A 360 6.52 -2.60 11.06
C TRP A 360 6.55 -1.17 11.60
N LEU A 361 7.76 -0.68 11.93
CA LEU A 361 7.98 0.69 12.38
C LEU A 361 9.29 1.23 11.81
N ASP A 362 9.26 2.47 11.33
CA ASP A 362 10.44 3.29 11.08
C ASP A 362 10.35 4.60 11.87
N HIS A 363 11.48 5.07 12.38
CA HIS A 363 11.59 6.33 13.13
C HIS A 363 12.39 7.35 12.34
N SER A 364 11.88 8.57 12.28
CA SER A 364 12.62 9.72 11.75
C SER A 364 12.81 10.79 12.81
N SER A 365 14.03 10.97 13.26
CA SER A 365 14.42 12.03 14.20
C SER A 365 14.24 13.42 13.57
N LYS A 366 14.55 13.57 12.26
CA LYS A 366 14.42 14.83 11.53
C LYS A 366 12.97 15.35 11.49
N LYS A 367 12.00 14.45 11.41
CA LYS A 367 10.56 14.79 11.35
C LYS A 367 9.84 14.66 12.69
N ASN A 368 10.51 14.11 13.70
CA ASN A 368 9.89 13.70 14.97
C ASN A 368 8.67 12.80 14.74
N ASN A 369 8.82 11.81 13.87
CA ASN A 369 7.74 10.92 13.46
C ASN A 369 8.12 9.45 13.65
N LEU A 370 7.10 8.66 14.04
CA LEU A 370 7.06 7.22 13.87
C LEU A 370 6.15 6.90 12.68
N TYR A 371 6.60 6.06 11.77
CA TYR A 371 5.81 5.55 10.63
C TYR A 371 5.48 4.10 10.90
N LEU A 372 4.21 3.79 11.12
CA LEU A 372 3.75 2.49 11.57
C LEU A 372 2.89 1.80 10.52
N ILE A 373 3.13 0.51 10.36
CA ILE A 373 2.19 -0.43 9.77
C ILE A 373 1.46 -1.12 10.91
N LEU A 374 0.15 -1.01 10.95
CA LEU A 374 -0.69 -1.60 11.97
C LEU A 374 -1.49 -2.78 11.44
N SER A 375 -1.76 -3.74 12.30
CA SER A 375 -2.72 -4.82 12.04
C SER A 375 -3.88 -4.79 13.01
N SER A 376 -5.02 -5.33 12.57
CA SER A 376 -6.21 -5.54 13.40
C SER A 376 -6.58 -7.02 13.44
N GLY A 377 -7.38 -7.39 14.42
CA GLY A 377 -7.96 -8.73 14.57
C GLY A 377 -7.26 -9.60 15.61
N TYR A 378 -8.08 -10.45 16.24
CA TYR A 378 -7.65 -11.43 17.25
C TYR A 378 -7.16 -12.75 16.63
N TYR A 379 -7.36 -12.94 15.32
CA TYR A 379 -7.06 -14.17 14.62
C TYR A 379 -5.69 -14.13 13.96
N TRP A 380 -5.02 -15.26 13.89
CA TRP A 380 -3.76 -15.43 13.17
C TRP A 380 -4.02 -15.99 11.74
N PRO A 381 -3.42 -15.43 10.68
CA PRO A 381 -2.55 -14.23 10.67
C PRO A 381 -3.35 -12.94 10.85
N PRO A 382 -2.76 -11.92 11.51
CA PRO A 382 -3.40 -10.63 11.69
C PRO A 382 -3.61 -9.93 10.34
N THR A 383 -4.68 -9.14 10.23
CA THR A 383 -4.96 -8.37 9.01
C THR A 383 -4.25 -7.02 9.07
N ARG A 384 -3.29 -6.78 8.18
CA ARG A 384 -2.67 -5.46 8.03
C ARG A 384 -3.65 -4.45 7.49
N ILE A 385 -3.62 -3.24 8.03
CA ILE A 385 -4.49 -2.14 7.62
C ILE A 385 -3.79 -1.36 6.51
N SER A 386 -4.47 -1.15 5.39
CA SER A 386 -3.94 -0.33 4.29
C SER A 386 -3.71 1.10 4.76
N GLY A 387 -2.50 1.60 4.55
CA GLY A 387 -2.05 2.93 4.96
C GLY A 387 -0.86 2.91 5.91
N ILE A 388 -0.18 4.05 6.02
CA ILE A 388 0.90 4.28 6.97
C ILE A 388 0.42 5.24 8.04
N PHE A 389 0.47 4.82 9.30
CA PHE A 389 0.05 5.62 10.44
C PHE A 389 1.23 6.41 10.98
N ILE A 390 1.05 7.72 11.11
CA ILE A 390 2.09 8.63 11.58
C ILE A 390 1.78 9.02 13.02
N TYR A 391 2.75 8.82 13.89
CA TYR A 391 2.72 9.22 15.30
C TYR A 391 3.83 10.20 15.61
N ASP A 392 3.60 11.08 16.57
CA ASP A 392 4.66 11.90 17.14
C ASP A 392 5.61 11.03 17.95
N SER A 393 6.92 11.10 17.65
CA SER A 393 7.88 10.22 18.31
C SER A 393 8.20 10.61 19.76
N THR A 394 7.91 11.87 20.15
CA THR A 394 8.15 12.34 21.51
C THR A 394 7.01 11.95 22.45
N ASN A 395 5.78 12.29 22.08
CA ASN A 395 4.60 12.08 22.95
C ASN A 395 3.78 10.83 22.59
N LEU A 396 4.17 10.09 21.53
CA LEU A 396 3.59 8.83 21.08
C LEU A 396 2.12 8.93 20.64
N ASN A 397 1.64 10.12 20.30
CA ASN A 397 0.28 10.38 19.89
C ASN A 397 0.12 10.32 18.37
N PHE A 398 -1.05 9.89 17.93
CA PHE A 398 -1.43 9.87 16.52
C PHE A 398 -1.42 11.27 15.91
N LYS A 399 -0.81 11.41 14.72
CA LYS A 399 -0.79 12.65 13.92
C LYS A 399 -1.70 12.56 12.70
N SER A 400 -1.49 11.54 11.87
CA SER A 400 -2.20 11.37 10.60
C SER A 400 -2.03 9.98 10.03
N LYS A 401 -2.74 9.70 8.94
CA LYS A 401 -2.60 8.48 8.14
C LYS A 401 -2.31 8.87 6.70
N LEU A 402 -1.34 8.21 6.07
CA LEU A 402 -1.09 8.29 4.63
C LEU A 402 -1.81 7.13 3.94
N GLU A 403 -2.62 7.45 2.95
CA GLU A 403 -3.25 6.44 2.11
C GLU A 403 -2.24 5.90 1.08
N LEU A 404 -2.33 4.60 0.83
CA LEU A 404 -1.51 3.91 -0.15
C LEU A 404 -2.20 3.84 -1.50
N GLU A 405 -1.43 3.91 -2.56
CA GLU A 405 -1.90 3.74 -3.92
C GLU A 405 -2.39 2.31 -4.12
N LYS A 406 -3.65 2.14 -4.54
CA LYS A 406 -4.26 0.85 -4.82
C LYS A 406 -3.63 0.19 -6.06
N PHE A 407 -3.71 -1.12 -6.13
CA PHE A 407 -3.34 -1.88 -7.33
C PHE A 407 -4.53 -1.92 -8.28
N PHE A 408 -4.30 -1.55 -9.53
CA PHE A 408 -5.29 -1.63 -10.58
C PHE A 408 -5.08 -2.89 -11.41
N VAL A 409 -6.15 -3.66 -11.60
CA VAL A 409 -6.18 -4.85 -12.45
C VAL A 409 -7.17 -4.63 -13.55
N PRO A 410 -6.73 -4.48 -14.81
CA PRO A 410 -7.66 -4.35 -15.93
C PRO A 410 -8.50 -5.63 -16.09
N ASN A 411 -9.77 -5.46 -16.35
CA ASN A 411 -10.66 -6.52 -16.77
C ASN A 411 -11.37 -6.10 -18.08
N ASN A 412 -12.25 -6.97 -18.60
CA ASN A 412 -12.92 -6.71 -19.89
C ASN A 412 -13.95 -5.56 -19.83
N GLU A 413 -14.26 -5.02 -18.64
CA GLU A 413 -15.27 -3.97 -18.47
C GLU A 413 -14.66 -2.66 -17.96
N ASN A 414 -14.25 -2.61 -16.68
CA ASN A 414 -13.82 -1.36 -16.03
C ASN A 414 -12.55 -1.49 -15.17
N GLY A 415 -12.01 -2.70 -15.01
CA GLY A 415 -10.93 -2.98 -14.09
C GLY A 415 -11.36 -2.97 -12.60
N VAL A 416 -10.52 -3.51 -11.75
CA VAL A 416 -10.74 -3.62 -10.30
C VAL A 416 -9.57 -3.00 -9.55
N PHE A 417 -9.88 -2.25 -8.50
CA PHE A 417 -8.88 -1.70 -7.59
C PHE A 417 -8.77 -2.57 -6.34
N TYR A 418 -7.58 -3.07 -6.09
CA TYR A 418 -7.25 -3.82 -4.88
C TYR A 418 -6.48 -2.94 -3.89
N ASP A 419 -6.80 -3.06 -2.61
CA ASP A 419 -6.07 -2.33 -1.58
C ASP A 419 -4.60 -2.78 -1.53
N ALA A 420 -3.72 -1.83 -1.27
CA ALA A 420 -2.31 -2.08 -1.03
C ALA A 420 -2.13 -2.48 0.44
N GLU A 421 -1.72 -3.71 0.67
CA GLU A 421 -1.33 -4.21 1.99
C GLU A 421 0.13 -3.88 2.24
N PRO A 422 0.48 -3.05 3.26
CA PRO A 422 1.87 -2.68 3.54
C PRO A 422 2.59 -3.78 4.34
N TYR A 423 3.87 -3.99 4.01
CA TYR A 423 4.74 -4.96 4.69
C TYR A 423 5.94 -4.30 5.37
N PHE A 424 6.56 -3.32 4.71
CA PHE A 424 7.72 -2.59 5.22
C PHE A 424 7.57 -1.11 4.91
N VAL A 425 8.02 -0.24 5.82
CA VAL A 425 8.09 1.21 5.61
C VAL A 425 9.42 1.75 6.10
N PHE A 426 10.05 2.61 5.30
CA PHE A 426 11.33 3.24 5.62
C PHE A 426 11.31 4.69 5.15
N SER A 427 11.74 5.62 5.97
CA SER A 427 12.05 6.97 5.54
C SER A 427 13.46 7.02 4.92
N ASN A 428 13.66 7.82 3.88
CA ASN A 428 14.98 8.03 3.32
C ASN A 428 15.88 8.85 4.27
N ALA A 429 17.17 8.92 3.98
CA ALA A 429 18.16 9.60 4.84
C ALA A 429 17.83 11.08 5.10
N GLU A 430 17.24 11.77 4.13
CA GLU A 430 16.84 13.17 4.25
C GLU A 430 15.43 13.37 4.84
N ALA A 431 14.71 12.29 5.14
CA ALA A 431 13.33 12.30 5.61
C ALA A 431 12.39 13.12 4.70
N THR A 432 12.58 13.02 3.39
CA THR A 432 11.76 13.67 2.37
C THR A 432 10.82 12.70 1.67
N SER A 433 11.06 11.40 1.83
CA SER A 433 10.27 10.33 1.20
C SER A 433 10.17 9.11 2.09
N LEU A 434 9.05 8.39 1.99
CA LEU A 434 8.91 7.03 2.49
C LEU A 434 9.02 6.04 1.34
N PHE A 435 9.70 4.94 1.57
CA PHE A 435 9.64 3.73 0.76
C PHE A 435 8.73 2.74 1.46
N VAL A 436 7.62 2.39 0.83
CA VAL A 436 6.65 1.44 1.37
C VAL A 436 6.59 0.23 0.44
N ILE A 437 6.97 -0.95 0.94
CA ILE A 437 6.79 -2.21 0.23
C ILE A 437 5.38 -2.69 0.48
N THR A 438 4.63 -2.90 -0.59
CA THR A 438 3.21 -3.26 -0.55
C THR A 438 2.91 -4.48 -1.40
N LYS A 439 1.83 -5.18 -1.05
CA LYS A 439 1.28 -6.30 -1.82
C LYS A 439 -0.18 -6.03 -2.15
N ALA A 440 -0.64 -6.45 -3.32
CA ALA A 440 -2.05 -6.37 -3.70
C ALA A 440 -2.88 -7.35 -2.89
N LYS A 441 -3.78 -6.85 -2.06
CA LYS A 441 -4.57 -7.70 -1.15
C LYS A 441 -5.62 -8.51 -1.91
N GLY A 442 -5.44 -9.82 -1.93
CA GLY A 442 -6.42 -10.76 -2.49
C GLY A 442 -6.61 -10.68 -4.01
N ALA A 443 -5.69 -10.07 -4.74
CA ALA A 443 -5.81 -9.87 -6.17
C ALA A 443 -5.46 -11.10 -7.01
N GLY A 444 -4.66 -12.03 -6.46
CA GLY A 444 -4.21 -13.23 -7.18
C GLY A 444 -3.38 -12.93 -8.43
N LEU A 445 -2.63 -11.84 -8.42
CA LEU A 445 -1.81 -11.40 -9.55
C LEU A 445 -0.48 -12.16 -9.58
N ALA A 446 0.05 -12.39 -10.79
CA ALA A 446 1.41 -12.90 -10.96
C ALA A 446 2.49 -11.92 -10.45
N LYS A 447 2.19 -10.61 -10.43
CA LYS A 447 3.05 -9.54 -9.95
C LYS A 447 2.25 -8.67 -8.99
N GLU A 448 2.22 -9.06 -7.74
CA GLU A 448 1.39 -8.44 -6.71
C GLU A 448 2.17 -7.54 -5.74
N TRP A 449 3.49 -7.46 -5.87
CA TRP A 449 4.34 -6.65 -5.02
C TRP A 449 4.75 -5.34 -5.70
N ALA A 450 4.88 -4.29 -4.92
CA ALA A 450 5.31 -2.98 -5.40
C ALA A 450 6.04 -2.19 -4.32
N ILE A 451 6.88 -1.24 -4.75
CA ILE A 451 7.44 -0.20 -3.90
C ILE A 451 6.72 1.11 -4.21
N GLN A 452 6.12 1.73 -3.20
CA GLN A 452 5.55 3.08 -3.28
C GLN A 452 6.54 4.06 -2.67
N LYS A 453 6.93 5.08 -3.44
CA LYS A 453 7.73 6.21 -2.94
C LYS A 453 6.79 7.38 -2.67
N ILE A 454 6.62 7.76 -1.40
CA ILE A 454 5.67 8.78 -0.96
C ILE A 454 6.45 9.98 -0.42
N ALA A 455 6.24 11.16 -0.96
CA ALA A 455 6.82 12.41 -0.42
C ALA A 455 6.21 12.74 0.96
N ILE A 456 7.05 13.20 1.93
CA ILE A 456 6.65 13.53 3.31
C ILE A 456 7.22 14.86 3.79
#